data_66f532b89312bbd32b719ab59b058be0
#
_entry.id   66f532b89312bbd32b719ab59b058be0
#
_cell.length_a   1.000
_cell.length_b   1.000
_cell.length_c   1.000
_cell.angle_alpha   90.00
_cell.angle_beta   90.00
_cell.angle_gamma   90.00
#
_symmetry.space_group_name_H-M   'P 1'
#
loop_
_entity.id
_entity.type
_entity.pdbx_description
1 polymer ?
#
loop_
_entity_poly.entity_id
_entity_poly.type
_entity_poly.pdbx_seq_one_letter_code
_entity_poly.pdbx_strand_id
1 'polypeptide(L)'
;MEQFLEKFGIFDIFCMLIPGAMFVMGMAFLFPNAEEYIPDILTDGVIKYFSFFVVSYLCGVLYHEIGKIADDLAGHFIGKLDENYFKDSSRWKNKRLDFKLSKKVKQRILKKCFKSKELKSGYTEEEQNRFAFHYCLTVLETEGVIGKAEKMYSISEMSRSMFWMCLTLIFVYLTSRKCNEYNFAVLLFMVIAAILFLRRKMRFEGYRVDIMMRNYHIYDNKKIRK
;
A
#
# COMPACT_ATOMS: atom_id res chain seq x y z
N MET A 1 -14.69 -11.83 -21.00
CA MET A 1 -13.27 -11.66 -20.63
C MET A 1 -12.95 -10.20 -20.28
N GLU A 2 -13.38 -9.23 -21.07
CA GLU A 2 -13.20 -7.78 -20.77
C GLU A 2 -13.80 -7.35 -19.43
N GLN A 3 -15.04 -7.74 -19.11
CA GLN A 3 -15.68 -7.44 -17.82
C GLN A 3 -14.97 -8.05 -16.60
N PHE A 4 -14.22 -9.14 -16.79
CA PHE A 4 -13.43 -9.75 -15.73
C PHE A 4 -12.11 -9.01 -15.53
N LEU A 5 -11.49 -8.54 -16.60
CA LEU A 5 -10.28 -7.71 -16.57
C LEU A 5 -10.54 -6.28 -16.09
N GLU A 6 -11.75 -5.73 -16.30
CA GLU A 6 -12.16 -4.44 -15.73
C GLU A 6 -12.38 -4.52 -14.21
N LYS A 7 -12.87 -5.65 -13.69
CA LYS A 7 -13.06 -5.85 -12.24
C LYS A 7 -11.76 -6.15 -11.50
N PHE A 8 -10.83 -6.86 -12.11
CA PHE A 8 -9.47 -6.98 -11.64
C PHE A 8 -8.66 -5.85 -12.27
N GLY A 9 -8.58 -4.74 -11.58
CA GLY A 9 -7.76 -3.63 -12.04
C GLY A 9 -6.37 -4.15 -12.41
N ILE A 10 -5.89 -3.87 -13.62
CA ILE A 10 -4.55 -4.26 -14.09
C ILE A 10 -3.49 -3.95 -13.01
N PHE A 11 -3.71 -2.88 -12.23
CA PHE A 11 -2.86 -2.48 -11.10
C PHE A 11 -2.86 -3.51 -9.95
N ASP A 12 -4.00 -4.14 -9.65
CA ASP A 12 -4.08 -5.11 -8.54
C ASP A 12 -3.29 -6.37 -8.89
N ILE A 13 -3.37 -6.83 -10.14
CA ILE A 13 -2.57 -7.95 -10.63
C ILE A 13 -1.07 -7.63 -10.51
N PHE A 14 -0.65 -6.46 -10.96
CA PHE A 14 0.76 -6.07 -10.87
C PHE A 14 1.22 -5.87 -9.42
N CYS A 15 0.38 -5.33 -8.55
CA CYS A 15 0.70 -5.14 -7.14
C CYS A 15 0.92 -6.45 -6.38
N MET A 16 0.31 -7.55 -6.83
CA MET A 16 0.46 -8.88 -6.24
C MET A 16 1.48 -9.72 -7.03
N LEU A 17 1.38 -9.76 -8.34
CA LEU A 17 2.21 -10.62 -9.18
C LEU A 17 3.70 -10.26 -9.10
N ILE A 18 4.05 -8.97 -9.13
CA ILE A 18 5.46 -8.56 -9.12
C ILE A 18 6.18 -8.95 -7.82
N PRO A 19 5.65 -8.64 -6.61
CA PRO A 19 6.29 -9.08 -5.38
C PRO A 19 6.41 -10.60 -5.29
N GLY A 20 5.38 -11.33 -5.68
CA GLY A 20 5.40 -12.79 -5.67
C GLY A 20 6.39 -13.38 -6.65
N ALA A 21 6.47 -12.87 -7.87
CA ALA A 21 7.44 -13.32 -8.87
C ALA A 21 8.88 -13.08 -8.41
N MET A 22 9.16 -11.91 -7.83
CA MET A 22 10.46 -11.61 -7.26
C MET A 22 10.80 -12.50 -6.06
N PHE A 23 9.81 -12.87 -5.25
CA PHE A 23 10.02 -13.83 -4.17
C PHE A 23 10.39 -15.22 -4.71
N VAL A 24 9.61 -15.74 -5.67
CA VAL A 24 9.87 -17.07 -6.26
C VAL A 24 11.25 -17.10 -6.93
N MET A 25 11.62 -16.06 -7.68
CA MET A 25 12.95 -15.95 -8.26
C MET A 25 14.04 -15.86 -7.20
N GLY A 26 13.83 -15.09 -6.13
CA GLY A 26 14.75 -14.99 -5.00
C GLY A 26 14.95 -16.34 -4.29
N MET A 27 13.89 -17.11 -4.09
CA MET A 27 13.95 -18.45 -3.53
C MET A 27 14.69 -19.42 -4.45
N ALA A 28 14.44 -19.39 -5.76
CA ALA A 28 15.17 -20.20 -6.73
C ALA A 28 16.68 -19.88 -6.72
N PHE A 29 17.05 -18.63 -6.57
CA PHE A 29 18.45 -18.20 -6.44
C PHE A 29 19.08 -18.69 -5.13
N LEU A 30 18.35 -18.66 -4.02
CA LEU A 30 18.85 -19.11 -2.71
C LEU A 30 18.96 -20.65 -2.62
N PHE A 31 18.09 -21.36 -3.31
CA PHE A 31 17.98 -22.81 -3.32
C PHE A 31 18.06 -23.38 -4.74
N PRO A 32 19.24 -23.38 -5.39
CA PRO A 32 19.39 -23.83 -6.78
C PRO A 32 19.02 -25.31 -6.97
N ASN A 33 19.11 -26.13 -5.92
CA ASN A 33 18.72 -27.54 -5.98
C ASN A 33 17.24 -27.78 -5.65
N ALA A 34 16.44 -26.71 -5.51
CA ALA A 34 15.00 -26.86 -5.24
C ALA A 34 14.25 -27.53 -6.40
N GLU A 35 14.81 -27.52 -7.62
CA GLU A 35 14.25 -28.23 -8.77
C GLU A 35 14.10 -29.74 -8.51
N GLU A 36 14.97 -30.36 -7.69
CA GLU A 36 14.89 -31.78 -7.33
C GLU A 36 13.63 -32.14 -6.53
N TYR A 37 13.01 -31.16 -5.89
CA TYR A 37 11.80 -31.33 -5.09
C TYR A 37 10.52 -30.98 -5.85
N ILE A 38 10.64 -30.47 -7.09
CA ILE A 38 9.49 -30.11 -7.91
C ILE A 38 9.11 -31.33 -8.76
N PRO A 39 7.83 -31.76 -8.72
CA PRO A 39 7.37 -32.86 -9.56
C PRO A 39 7.68 -32.62 -11.05
N ASP A 40 8.15 -33.63 -11.77
CA ASP A 40 8.52 -33.53 -13.19
C ASP A 40 7.42 -32.93 -14.07
N ILE A 41 6.16 -33.20 -13.72
CA ILE A 41 5.00 -32.64 -14.42
C ILE A 41 4.93 -31.10 -14.40
N LEU A 42 5.54 -30.45 -13.38
CA LEU A 42 5.59 -29.00 -13.27
C LEU A 42 6.84 -28.40 -13.92
N THR A 43 7.76 -29.24 -14.38
CA THR A 43 9.00 -28.81 -15.05
C THR A 43 8.83 -28.72 -16.56
N ASP A 44 7.69 -29.23 -17.10
CA ASP A 44 7.44 -29.28 -18.54
C ASP A 44 6.94 -27.94 -19.09
N GLY A 45 7.64 -27.40 -20.07
CA GLY A 45 7.35 -26.24 -20.91
C GLY A 45 6.26 -25.27 -20.44
N VAL A 46 5.08 -25.37 -21.01
CA VAL A 46 3.95 -24.45 -20.75
C VAL A 46 3.44 -24.56 -19.31
N ILE A 47 3.43 -25.76 -18.74
CA ILE A 47 2.97 -26.01 -17.37
C ILE A 47 3.90 -25.32 -16.37
N LYS A 48 5.21 -25.33 -16.60
CA LYS A 48 6.20 -24.62 -15.77
C LYS A 48 5.90 -23.11 -15.70
N TYR A 49 5.66 -22.48 -16.84
CA TYR A 49 5.33 -21.05 -16.87
C TYR A 49 4.01 -20.74 -16.18
N PHE A 50 2.98 -21.55 -16.43
CA PHE A 50 1.69 -21.38 -15.78
C PHE A 50 1.80 -21.54 -14.26
N SER A 51 2.50 -22.60 -13.81
CA SER A 51 2.75 -22.84 -12.37
C SER A 51 3.52 -21.69 -11.72
N PHE A 52 4.55 -21.16 -12.40
CA PHE A 52 5.28 -19.98 -11.95
C PHE A 52 4.35 -18.78 -11.75
N PHE A 53 3.45 -18.52 -12.69
CA PHE A 53 2.48 -17.42 -12.58
C PHE A 53 1.53 -17.61 -11.39
N VAL A 54 0.97 -18.81 -11.25
CA VAL A 54 0.03 -19.12 -10.14
C VAL A 54 0.72 -19.00 -8.79
N VAL A 55 1.90 -19.60 -8.62
CA VAL A 55 2.66 -19.53 -7.36
C VAL A 55 3.08 -18.10 -7.05
N SER A 56 3.55 -17.36 -8.06
CA SER A 56 3.90 -15.94 -7.90
C SER A 56 2.70 -15.11 -7.45
N TYR A 57 1.54 -15.31 -8.05
CA TYR A 57 0.33 -14.60 -7.66
C TYR A 57 -0.07 -14.91 -6.22
N LEU A 58 -0.10 -16.19 -5.84
CA LEU A 58 -0.43 -16.62 -4.48
C LEU A 58 0.56 -16.06 -3.44
N CYS A 59 1.85 -16.13 -3.71
CA CYS A 59 2.86 -15.51 -2.86
C CYS A 59 2.65 -13.99 -2.72
N GLY A 60 2.31 -13.32 -3.81
CA GLY A 60 2.03 -11.89 -3.80
C GLY A 60 0.80 -11.53 -2.96
N VAL A 61 -0.28 -12.31 -3.05
CA VAL A 61 -1.46 -12.17 -2.18
C VAL A 61 -1.08 -12.32 -0.71
N LEU A 62 -0.28 -13.34 -0.37
CA LEU A 62 0.19 -13.54 0.99
C LEU A 62 0.98 -12.31 1.51
N TYR A 63 1.91 -11.77 0.73
CA TYR A 63 2.66 -10.57 1.12
C TYR A 63 1.78 -9.33 1.24
N HIS A 64 0.75 -9.23 0.41
CA HIS A 64 -0.22 -8.15 0.51
C HIS A 64 -0.99 -8.22 1.84
N GLU A 65 -1.48 -9.40 2.23
CA GLU A 65 -2.21 -9.59 3.48
C GLU A 65 -1.31 -9.46 4.72
N ILE A 66 -0.11 -10.05 4.71
CA ILE A 66 0.89 -9.85 5.78
C ILE A 66 1.17 -8.34 5.98
N GLY A 67 1.32 -7.63 4.87
CA GLY A 67 1.54 -6.19 4.90
C GLY A 67 0.38 -5.41 5.51
N LYS A 68 -0.88 -5.78 5.25
CA LYS A 68 -2.06 -5.16 5.88
C LYS A 68 -2.09 -5.39 7.39
N ILE A 69 -1.91 -6.64 7.81
CA ILE A 69 -1.88 -7.01 9.23
C ILE A 69 -0.79 -6.21 9.96
N ALA A 70 0.39 -6.12 9.37
CA ALA A 70 1.50 -5.37 9.96
C ALA A 70 1.23 -3.86 10.01
N ASP A 71 0.58 -3.28 9.00
CA ASP A 71 0.17 -1.87 9.00
C ASP A 71 -0.91 -1.60 10.05
N ASP A 72 -1.83 -2.52 10.25
CA ASP A 72 -2.85 -2.40 11.30
C ASP A 72 -2.23 -2.46 12.69
N LEU A 73 -1.27 -3.36 12.92
CA LEU A 73 -0.51 -3.41 14.16
C LEU A 73 0.32 -2.13 14.37
N ALA A 74 1.06 -1.69 13.35
CA ALA A 74 1.84 -0.46 13.41
C ALA A 74 0.94 0.78 13.60
N GLY A 75 -0.25 0.79 12.97
CA GLY A 75 -1.25 1.85 13.11
C GLY A 75 -1.75 2.01 14.55
N HIS A 76 -1.81 0.92 15.31
CA HIS A 76 -2.16 0.94 16.73
C HIS A 76 -1.12 1.72 17.58
N PHE A 77 0.17 1.64 17.19
CA PHE A 77 1.27 2.30 17.93
C PHE A 77 1.58 3.70 17.40
N ILE A 78 1.47 3.94 16.10
CA ILE A 78 1.95 5.16 15.44
C ILE A 78 0.78 6.07 15.04
N GLY A 79 -0.44 5.51 14.91
CA GLY A 79 -1.63 6.15 14.35
C GLY A 79 -1.60 6.15 12.81
N LYS A 80 -2.77 5.97 12.21
CA LYS A 80 -2.93 5.97 10.75
C LYS A 80 -2.88 7.39 10.18
N LEU A 81 -2.32 7.55 8.98
CA LEU A 81 -2.16 8.86 8.36
C LEU A 81 -3.50 9.54 8.04
N ASP A 82 -4.50 8.76 7.64
CA ASP A 82 -5.87 9.19 7.37
C ASP A 82 -6.59 9.70 8.63
N GLU A 83 -6.40 9.04 9.78
CA GLU A 83 -6.96 9.46 11.08
C GLU A 83 -6.30 10.73 11.61
N ASN A 84 -5.02 10.93 11.32
CA ASN A 84 -4.24 12.06 11.83
C ASN A 84 -4.22 13.28 10.90
N TYR A 85 -4.75 13.16 9.67
CA TYR A 85 -4.70 14.26 8.70
C TYR A 85 -5.39 15.54 9.18
N PHE A 86 -6.51 15.41 9.88
CA PHE A 86 -7.27 16.55 10.40
C PHE A 86 -6.76 17.04 11.76
N LYS A 87 -5.91 16.27 12.47
CA LYS A 87 -5.31 16.70 13.73
C LYS A 87 -4.29 17.81 13.50
N ASP A 88 -4.36 18.85 14.31
CA ASP A 88 -3.40 19.97 14.32
C ASP A 88 -2.07 19.60 15.04
N SER A 89 -1.88 18.33 15.43
CA SER A 89 -0.76 17.92 16.28
C SER A 89 0.58 18.10 15.58
N SER A 90 1.48 18.80 16.27
CA SER A 90 2.83 19.16 15.83
C SER A 90 3.74 17.95 15.53
N ARG A 91 3.39 16.76 16.02
CA ARG A 91 4.14 15.51 15.83
C ARG A 91 4.17 15.04 14.36
N TRP A 92 3.11 15.33 13.61
CA TRP A 92 2.99 15.06 12.20
C TRP A 92 3.22 16.32 11.35
N LYS A 93 4.03 17.27 11.81
CA LYS A 93 4.64 18.29 10.94
C LYS A 93 5.53 17.62 9.90
N ASN A 94 4.92 16.71 9.19
CA ASN A 94 5.62 16.01 8.14
C ASN A 94 5.91 16.97 6.99
N LYS A 95 7.18 17.22 6.77
CA LYS A 95 7.75 17.77 5.52
C LYS A 95 7.30 16.98 4.28
N ARG A 96 6.45 15.95 4.44
CA ARG A 96 6.01 15.01 3.41
C ARG A 96 4.70 15.37 2.74
N LEU A 97 3.90 16.25 3.34
CA LEU A 97 2.66 16.71 2.74
C LEU A 97 2.93 18.07 2.08
N ASP A 98 2.98 18.08 0.75
CA ASP A 98 3.22 19.31 -0.03
C ASP A 98 2.00 20.26 0.03
N PHE A 99 0.81 19.71 0.24
CA PHE A 99 -0.44 20.45 0.30
C PHE A 99 -1.11 20.34 1.67
N LYS A 100 -1.03 21.42 2.45
CA LYS A 100 -1.75 21.52 3.73
C LYS A 100 -3.00 22.36 3.55
N LEU A 101 -4.14 21.72 3.70
CA LEU A 101 -5.38 22.47 3.85
C LEU A 101 -5.30 23.38 5.07
N SER A 102 -5.73 24.64 4.90
CA SER A 102 -5.79 25.58 6.03
C SER A 102 -6.74 25.04 7.11
N LYS A 103 -6.49 25.41 8.37
CA LYS A 103 -7.33 25.03 9.50
C LYS A 103 -8.82 25.35 9.26
N LYS A 104 -9.10 26.51 8.65
CA LYS A 104 -10.46 26.93 8.28
C LYS A 104 -11.13 25.95 7.30
N VAL A 105 -10.39 25.47 6.31
CA VAL A 105 -10.94 24.50 5.29
C VAL A 105 -11.18 23.13 5.94
N LYS A 106 -10.26 22.65 6.76
CA LYS A 106 -10.45 21.40 7.51
C LYS A 106 -11.71 21.46 8.39
N GLN A 107 -11.88 22.54 9.15
CA GLN A 107 -13.07 22.76 9.98
C GLN A 107 -14.36 22.86 9.16
N ARG A 108 -14.30 23.45 7.94
CA ARG A 108 -15.45 23.50 7.02
C ARG A 108 -15.84 22.09 6.58
N ILE A 109 -14.89 21.25 6.19
CA ILE A 109 -15.11 19.86 5.81
C ILE A 109 -15.76 19.10 6.97
N LEU A 110 -15.18 19.17 8.17
CA LEU A 110 -15.74 18.53 9.37
C LEU A 110 -17.17 19.00 9.66
N LYS A 111 -17.46 20.31 9.60
CA LYS A 111 -18.81 20.83 9.79
C LYS A 111 -19.78 20.34 8.73
N LYS A 112 -19.32 20.11 7.49
CA LYS A 112 -20.16 19.61 6.41
C LYS A 112 -20.47 18.12 6.57
N CYS A 113 -19.49 17.31 7.02
CA CYS A 113 -19.69 15.91 7.31
C CYS A 113 -20.64 15.69 8.50
N PHE A 114 -20.56 16.54 9.52
CA PHE A 114 -21.35 16.47 10.74
C PHE A 114 -22.36 17.62 10.81
N LYS A 115 -23.36 17.59 9.90
CA LYS A 115 -24.41 18.62 9.86
C LYS A 115 -25.28 18.67 11.11
N SER A 116 -25.50 17.54 11.79
CA SER A 116 -26.25 17.48 13.04
C SER A 116 -25.32 17.40 14.24
N LYS A 117 -25.66 18.12 15.34
CA LYS A 117 -24.93 18.05 16.61
C LYS A 117 -24.98 16.65 17.23
N GLU A 118 -26.03 15.89 16.99
CA GLU A 118 -26.25 14.55 17.51
C GLU A 118 -25.24 13.54 16.93
N LEU A 119 -24.97 13.63 15.63
CA LEU A 119 -23.94 12.80 15.00
C LEU A 119 -22.52 13.09 15.57
N LYS A 120 -22.29 14.32 16.05
CA LYS A 120 -20.99 14.72 16.57
C LYS A 120 -20.74 14.27 18.01
N SER A 121 -21.79 14.18 18.82
CA SER A 121 -21.67 13.87 20.25
C SER A 121 -21.33 12.41 20.55
N GLY A 122 -21.55 11.50 19.61
CA GLY A 122 -21.29 10.05 19.77
C GLY A 122 -19.90 9.59 19.34
N TYR A 123 -19.07 10.46 18.72
CA TYR A 123 -17.78 10.05 18.16
C TYR A 123 -16.60 10.76 18.85
N THR A 124 -15.54 10.00 19.09
CA THR A 124 -14.25 10.56 19.50
C THR A 124 -13.65 11.44 18.39
N GLU A 125 -12.69 12.30 18.70
CA GLU A 125 -12.02 13.16 17.70
C GLU A 125 -11.36 12.33 16.59
N GLU A 126 -10.84 11.15 16.93
CA GLU A 126 -10.21 10.23 15.97
C GLU A 126 -11.23 9.65 15.00
N GLU A 127 -12.35 9.17 15.51
CA GLU A 127 -13.45 8.66 14.71
C GLU A 127 -14.05 9.74 13.81
N GLN A 128 -14.19 10.97 14.29
CA GLN A 128 -14.64 12.10 13.48
C GLN A 128 -13.69 12.39 12.32
N ASN A 129 -12.39 12.35 12.56
CA ASN A 129 -11.38 12.57 11.53
C ASN A 129 -11.38 11.45 10.50
N ARG A 130 -11.47 10.20 10.94
CA ARG A 130 -11.58 9.02 10.08
C ARG A 130 -12.85 9.07 9.22
N PHE A 131 -13.98 9.37 9.83
CA PHE A 131 -15.26 9.53 9.12
C PHE A 131 -15.18 10.62 8.04
N ALA A 132 -14.64 11.79 8.39
CA ALA A 132 -14.48 12.89 7.43
C ALA A 132 -13.57 12.53 6.26
N PHE A 133 -12.51 11.77 6.51
CA PHE A 133 -11.62 11.29 5.46
C PHE A 133 -12.35 10.33 4.51
N HIS A 134 -13.03 9.32 5.05
CA HIS A 134 -13.81 8.36 4.25
C HIS A 134 -14.96 9.03 3.50
N TYR A 135 -15.63 10.01 4.10
CA TYR A 135 -16.64 10.80 3.40
C TYR A 135 -16.09 11.52 2.16
N CYS A 136 -14.92 12.18 2.32
CA CYS A 136 -14.27 12.85 1.18
C CYS A 136 -13.90 11.84 0.08
N LEU A 137 -13.40 10.66 0.48
CA LEU A 137 -13.04 9.57 -0.42
C LEU A 137 -14.26 9.08 -1.21
N THR A 138 -15.34 8.72 -0.52
CA THR A 138 -16.58 8.22 -1.13
C THR A 138 -17.19 9.24 -2.10
N VAL A 139 -17.18 10.54 -1.76
CA VAL A 139 -17.65 11.59 -2.67
C VAL A 139 -16.81 11.64 -3.95
N LEU A 140 -15.49 11.51 -3.86
CA LEU A 140 -14.64 11.52 -5.04
C LEU A 140 -14.76 10.25 -5.89
N GLU A 141 -15.03 9.10 -5.26
CA GLU A 141 -15.31 7.83 -5.93
C GLU A 141 -16.61 7.90 -6.72
N THR A 142 -17.70 8.33 -6.08
CA THR A 142 -19.02 8.46 -6.72
C THR A 142 -19.02 9.45 -7.88
N GLU A 143 -18.18 10.48 -7.83
CA GLU A 143 -18.05 11.48 -8.89
C GLU A 143 -16.96 11.13 -9.93
N GLY A 144 -16.30 9.98 -9.80
CA GLY A 144 -15.30 9.50 -10.76
C GLY A 144 -14.01 10.35 -10.84
N VAL A 145 -13.70 11.14 -9.80
CA VAL A 145 -12.58 12.11 -9.80
C VAL A 145 -11.35 11.58 -9.04
N ILE A 146 -11.42 10.33 -8.56
CA ILE A 146 -10.37 9.76 -7.69
C ILE A 146 -9.08 9.36 -8.43
N GLY A 147 -9.18 8.96 -9.69
CA GLY A 147 -8.21 8.30 -10.57
C GLY A 147 -6.70 8.38 -10.20
N LYS A 148 -6.14 9.60 -10.00
CA LYS A 148 -4.71 9.73 -9.67
C LYS A 148 -4.39 9.28 -8.23
N ALA A 149 -5.30 9.47 -7.28
CA ALA A 149 -5.13 9.04 -5.90
C ALA A 149 -5.13 7.51 -5.78
N GLU A 150 -5.97 6.82 -6.56
CA GLU A 150 -6.03 5.37 -6.64
C GLU A 150 -4.72 4.77 -7.18
N LYS A 151 -4.15 5.36 -8.24
CA LYS A 151 -2.82 4.95 -8.75
C LYS A 151 -1.73 5.07 -7.68
N MET A 152 -1.75 6.14 -6.88
CA MET A 152 -0.78 6.32 -5.80
C MET A 152 -0.99 5.29 -4.68
N TYR A 153 -2.24 4.92 -4.43
CA TYR A 153 -2.57 3.84 -3.49
C TYR A 153 -1.98 2.50 -3.95
N SER A 154 -2.24 2.09 -5.19
CA SER A 154 -1.72 0.84 -5.74
C SER A 154 -0.18 0.77 -5.69
N ILE A 155 0.51 1.87 -5.99
CA ILE A 155 1.98 1.94 -5.88
C ILE A 155 2.44 1.80 -4.41
N SER A 156 1.71 2.38 -3.46
CA SER A 156 1.99 2.24 -2.03
C SER A 156 1.83 0.79 -1.58
N GLU A 157 0.73 0.13 -1.97
CA GLU A 157 0.42 -1.26 -1.68
C GLU A 157 1.49 -2.21 -2.24
N MET A 158 1.86 -2.04 -3.52
CA MET A 158 2.95 -2.79 -4.13
C MET A 158 4.26 -2.62 -3.36
N SER A 159 4.60 -1.39 -3.00
CA SER A 159 5.84 -1.09 -2.26
C SER A 159 5.84 -1.73 -0.86
N ARG A 160 4.68 -1.84 -0.22
CA ARG A 160 4.49 -2.55 1.05
C ARG A 160 4.76 -4.04 0.90
N SER A 161 4.14 -4.69 -0.09
CA SER A 161 4.35 -6.11 -0.36
C SER A 161 5.81 -6.42 -0.70
N MET A 162 6.47 -5.56 -1.49
CA MET A 162 7.89 -5.68 -1.81
C MET A 162 8.79 -5.55 -0.57
N PHE A 163 8.45 -4.67 0.36
CA PHE A 163 9.17 -4.54 1.63
C PHE A 163 9.13 -5.85 2.45
N TRP A 164 7.94 -6.41 2.63
CA TRP A 164 7.78 -7.67 3.38
C TRP A 164 8.44 -8.86 2.68
N MET A 165 8.36 -8.92 1.36
CA MET A 165 9.08 -9.89 0.55
C MET A 165 10.60 -9.80 0.78
N CYS A 166 11.19 -8.60 0.74
CA CYS A 166 12.61 -8.41 1.02
C CYS A 166 12.98 -8.87 2.43
N LEU A 167 12.16 -8.56 3.46
CA LEU A 167 12.40 -9.01 4.83
C LEU A 167 12.38 -10.54 4.95
N THR A 168 11.44 -11.20 4.27
CA THR A 168 11.37 -12.67 4.27
C THR A 168 12.60 -13.27 3.59
N LEU A 169 13.03 -12.74 2.44
CA LEU A 169 14.24 -13.21 1.77
C LEU A 169 15.50 -12.99 2.63
N ILE A 170 15.60 -11.86 3.32
CA ILE A 170 16.71 -11.61 4.27
C ILE A 170 16.68 -12.66 5.39
N PHE A 171 15.52 -12.94 5.97
CA PHE A 171 15.38 -13.93 7.02
C PHE A 171 15.76 -15.34 6.55
N VAL A 172 15.25 -15.77 5.40
CA VAL A 172 15.58 -17.06 4.78
C VAL A 172 17.07 -17.14 4.47
N TYR A 173 17.65 -16.08 3.95
CA TYR A 173 19.07 -16.01 3.66
C TYR A 173 19.94 -16.19 4.92
N LEU A 174 19.61 -15.50 6.01
CA LEU A 174 20.35 -15.59 7.28
C LEU A 174 20.23 -16.98 7.93
N THR A 175 19.08 -17.64 7.78
CA THR A 175 18.84 -18.98 8.35
C THR A 175 19.49 -20.09 7.52
N SER A 176 19.69 -19.91 6.21
CA SER A 176 20.27 -20.92 5.31
C SER A 176 21.77 -21.15 5.49
N ARG A 177 22.44 -20.45 6.41
CA ARG A 177 23.90 -20.58 6.74
C ARG A 177 24.87 -20.49 5.55
N LYS A 178 24.45 -19.98 4.42
CA LYS A 178 25.29 -19.84 3.19
C LYS A 178 26.06 -18.51 3.16
N CYS A 179 26.46 -17.98 4.33
CA CYS A 179 27.18 -16.71 4.40
C CYS A 179 28.66 -16.88 3.99
N ASN A 180 28.96 -16.70 2.71
CA ASN A 180 30.30 -16.45 2.18
C ASN A 180 30.45 -14.95 1.83
N GLU A 181 31.70 -14.47 1.60
CA GLU A 181 31.98 -13.04 1.36
C GLU A 181 31.17 -12.44 0.20
N TYR A 182 30.97 -13.18 -0.89
CA TYR A 182 30.11 -12.74 -2.01
C TYR A 182 28.65 -12.56 -1.60
N ASN A 183 28.24 -13.23 -0.58
CA ASN A 183 26.87 -13.22 -0.08
C ASN A 183 26.55 -11.97 0.74
N PHE A 184 27.56 -11.30 1.30
CA PHE A 184 27.36 -10.04 2.04
C PHE A 184 26.85 -8.91 1.13
N ALA A 185 27.36 -8.82 -0.11
CA ALA A 185 26.87 -7.82 -1.07
C ALA A 185 25.39 -8.03 -1.43
N VAL A 186 24.95 -9.28 -1.57
CA VAL A 186 23.54 -9.63 -1.83
C VAL A 186 22.68 -9.27 -0.63
N LEU A 187 23.12 -9.58 0.59
CA LEU A 187 22.40 -9.19 1.81
C LEU A 187 22.29 -7.68 1.93
N LEU A 188 23.37 -6.97 1.72
CA LEU A 188 23.39 -5.49 1.74
C LEU A 188 22.41 -4.92 0.71
N PHE A 189 22.41 -5.45 -0.51
CA PHE A 189 21.46 -5.06 -1.55
C PHE A 189 20.01 -5.27 -1.13
N MET A 190 19.66 -6.44 -0.56
CA MET A 190 18.30 -6.72 -0.07
C MET A 190 17.89 -5.77 1.05
N VAL A 191 18.79 -5.45 1.99
CA VAL A 191 18.52 -4.48 3.07
C VAL A 191 18.26 -3.09 2.52
N ILE A 192 19.09 -2.63 1.58
CA ILE A 192 18.91 -1.33 0.91
C ILE A 192 17.56 -1.31 0.17
N ALA A 193 17.24 -2.37 -0.58
CA ALA A 193 15.97 -2.50 -1.29
C ALA A 193 14.78 -2.42 -0.33
N ALA A 194 14.82 -3.14 0.79
CA ALA A 194 13.78 -3.08 1.82
C ALA A 194 13.57 -1.65 2.35
N ILE A 195 14.64 -0.94 2.69
CA ILE A 195 14.58 0.46 3.16
C ILE A 195 13.99 1.38 2.08
N LEU A 196 14.37 1.20 0.82
CA LEU A 196 13.85 1.99 -0.30
C LEU A 196 12.36 1.74 -0.51
N PHE A 197 11.90 0.49 -0.46
CA PHE A 197 10.48 0.16 -0.59
C PHE A 197 9.66 0.72 0.58
N LEU A 198 10.16 0.64 1.82
CA LEU A 198 9.50 1.24 2.98
C LEU A 198 9.37 2.77 2.82
N ARG A 199 10.45 3.45 2.41
CA ARG A 199 10.42 4.90 2.14
C ARG A 199 9.47 5.25 1.01
N ARG A 200 9.45 4.42 -0.04
CA ARG A 200 8.54 4.58 -1.18
C ARG A 200 7.08 4.43 -0.74
N LYS A 201 6.74 3.37 0.02
CA LYS A 201 5.40 3.17 0.60
C LYS A 201 4.93 4.42 1.33
N MET A 202 5.71 4.90 2.29
CA MET A 202 5.34 6.05 3.11
C MET A 202 5.20 7.36 2.30
N ARG A 203 5.98 7.52 1.23
CA ARG A 203 5.88 8.68 0.33
C ARG A 203 4.59 8.65 -0.48
N PHE A 204 4.27 7.51 -1.10
CA PHE A 204 3.10 7.40 -1.96
C PHE A 204 1.79 7.41 -1.16
N GLU A 205 1.78 6.92 0.06
CA GLU A 205 0.66 7.07 0.98
C GLU A 205 0.39 8.55 1.31
N GLY A 206 1.43 9.34 1.58
CA GLY A 206 1.32 10.79 1.74
C GLY A 206 0.78 11.48 0.49
N TYR A 207 1.28 11.14 -0.70
CA TYR A 207 0.80 11.70 -1.96
C TYR A 207 -0.67 11.35 -2.25
N ARG A 208 -1.10 10.13 -1.92
CA ARG A 208 -2.51 9.72 -2.02
C ARG A 208 -3.41 10.66 -1.23
N VAL A 209 -3.09 10.86 0.05
CA VAL A 209 -3.86 11.73 0.94
C VAL A 209 -3.89 13.17 0.42
N ASP A 210 -2.75 13.72 0.01
CA ASP A 210 -2.65 15.07 -0.53
C ASP A 210 -3.49 15.28 -1.79
N ILE A 211 -3.38 14.36 -2.75
CA ILE A 211 -4.11 14.43 -4.01
C ILE A 211 -5.61 14.30 -3.76
N MET A 212 -6.01 13.37 -2.90
CA MET A 212 -7.41 13.16 -2.53
C MET A 212 -8.01 14.43 -1.90
N MET A 213 -7.35 14.99 -0.92
CA MET A 213 -7.86 16.18 -0.22
C MET A 213 -7.88 17.43 -1.10
N ARG A 214 -6.90 17.57 -2.00
CA ARG A 214 -6.89 18.65 -3.00
C ARG A 214 -8.03 18.50 -4.00
N ASN A 215 -8.26 17.29 -4.51
CA ASN A 215 -9.35 16.99 -5.43
C ASN A 215 -10.71 17.28 -4.79
N TYR A 216 -10.89 16.84 -3.54
CA TYR A 216 -12.11 17.13 -2.77
C TYR A 216 -12.32 18.63 -2.59
N HIS A 217 -11.30 19.38 -2.25
CA HIS A 217 -11.40 20.83 -2.09
C HIS A 217 -11.78 21.55 -3.39
N ILE A 218 -11.21 21.14 -4.52
CA ILE A 218 -11.54 21.69 -5.85
C ILE A 218 -12.98 21.35 -6.20
N TYR A 219 -13.41 20.11 -5.98
CA TYR A 219 -14.77 19.65 -6.24
C TYR A 219 -15.80 20.42 -5.40
N ASP A 220 -15.55 20.55 -4.10
CA ASP A 220 -16.44 21.26 -3.18
C ASP A 220 -16.61 22.75 -3.57
N ASN A 221 -15.53 23.41 -3.96
CA ASN A 221 -15.58 24.80 -4.43
C ASN A 221 -16.33 24.96 -5.76
N LYS A 222 -16.25 23.99 -6.68
CA LYS A 222 -17.03 24.01 -7.92
C LYS A 222 -18.53 23.86 -7.68
N LYS A 223 -18.91 23.04 -6.70
CA LYS A 223 -20.32 22.80 -6.32
C LYS A 223 -20.95 24.00 -5.61
N ILE A 224 -20.15 24.82 -4.92
CA ILE A 224 -20.63 26.04 -4.25
C ILE A 224 -20.86 27.20 -5.26
N ARG A 225 -20.17 27.16 -6.40
CA ARG A 225 -20.25 28.21 -7.43
C ARG A 225 -21.37 27.98 -8.46
N LYS A 226 -21.97 26.81 -8.48
CA LYS A 226 -23.18 26.47 -9.23
C LYS A 226 -24.42 26.65 -8.34
#